data_544f896b052df7fa3f596df84f6845f9
#
_entry.id   544f896b052df7fa3f596df84f6845f9
#
_cell.length_a   1.000
_cell.length_b   1.000
_cell.length_c   1.000
_cell.angle_alpha   90.00
_cell.angle_beta   90.00
_cell.angle_gamma   90.00
#
_symmetry.space_group_name_H-M   'P 1'
#
loop_
_entity.id
_entity.type
_entity.pdbx_description
1 polymer ?
#
loop_
_entity_poly.entity_id
_entity_poly.type
_entity_poly.pdbx_seq_one_letter_code
_entity_poly.pdbx_strand_id
1 'polypeptide(L)'
;MVHERIISGTIIYGDDFDVIEGYVVIKDGAISEVATGEVDFFMEGIVAPAFINAHTHIGDSVAKDVNFDSLEALVSPGGLKHRILLETPKDELIAAMRASLLDMKCSGTAAFADFREGGAAGVHALKDACIKGIKPVVLGRPDGDIAEVLKIADGIGMSSTNDHPWDHLKGVAELTKKEDKLFAIHAGEASRGDIGDAFELDPDFLVHLTYADRRDLKAVADKNTPVVVCPRSNLVTGVGCSWTRPPIEEMIELGITVALGTDNVMLNSVNMFSEMEFVAKAFLRDDKQVFKLSTLNGAKMLRLDDAMGSIVEGKAAHLMIVDRGSNNMRGVKNPISGIVRRARPDDIMAVLGG
;
A
#
# COMPACT_ATOMS: atom_id res chain seq x y z
N MET A 1 -30.66 12.11 -11.39
CA MET A 1 -29.86 12.69 -12.49
C MET A 1 -28.61 11.85 -12.59
N VAL A 2 -28.33 11.29 -13.76
CA VAL A 2 -27.06 10.57 -14.04
C VAL A 2 -25.94 11.60 -13.95
N HIS A 3 -24.99 11.42 -13.05
CA HIS A 3 -23.82 12.28 -12.96
C HIS A 3 -22.75 11.77 -13.93
N GLU A 4 -22.68 12.39 -15.11
CA GLU A 4 -21.65 12.11 -16.09
C GLU A 4 -20.51 13.15 -15.99
N ARG A 5 -19.26 12.67 -16.05
CA ARG A 5 -18.06 13.51 -16.14
C ARG A 5 -17.14 12.93 -17.21
N ILE A 6 -16.58 13.80 -18.03
CA ILE A 6 -15.61 13.43 -19.07
C ILE A 6 -14.28 14.07 -18.70
N ILE A 7 -13.22 13.26 -18.69
CA ILE A 7 -11.85 13.72 -18.43
C ILE A 7 -11.02 13.35 -19.65
N SER A 8 -10.40 14.36 -20.25
CA SER A 8 -9.59 14.24 -21.46
C SER A 8 -8.09 14.25 -21.14
N GLY A 9 -7.26 13.84 -22.11
CA GLY A 9 -5.81 13.98 -22.11
C GLY A 9 -5.07 12.68 -22.34
N THR A 10 -3.94 12.52 -21.65
CA THR A 10 -3.11 11.31 -21.72
C THR A 10 -3.60 10.29 -20.72
N ILE A 11 -4.16 9.18 -21.19
CA ILE A 11 -4.76 8.13 -20.34
C ILE A 11 -3.77 6.97 -20.20
N ILE A 12 -3.50 6.54 -18.98
CA ILE A 12 -2.76 5.30 -18.67
C ILE A 12 -3.78 4.17 -18.52
N TYR A 13 -4.06 3.47 -19.62
CA TYR A 13 -5.19 2.56 -19.81
C TYR A 13 -4.83 1.09 -19.66
N GLY A 14 -5.78 0.31 -19.16
CA GLY A 14 -5.70 -1.15 -19.08
C GLY A 14 -4.76 -1.68 -17.99
N ASP A 15 -4.71 -2.99 -17.85
CA ASP A 15 -3.83 -3.69 -16.90
C ASP A 15 -2.37 -3.69 -17.34
N ASP A 16 -2.12 -3.44 -18.63
CA ASP A 16 -0.80 -3.29 -19.20
C ASP A 16 -0.30 -1.83 -19.21
N PHE A 17 -1.10 -0.90 -18.72
CA PHE A 17 -0.78 0.54 -18.65
C PHE A 17 -0.34 1.12 -19.99
N ASP A 18 -1.12 0.87 -21.04
CA ASP A 18 -0.91 1.51 -22.34
C ASP A 18 -1.22 2.99 -22.26
N VAL A 19 -0.45 3.77 -23.00
CA VAL A 19 -0.62 5.23 -23.01
C VAL A 19 -1.35 5.64 -24.28
N ILE A 20 -2.53 6.25 -24.13
CA ILE A 20 -3.35 6.75 -25.23
C ILE A 20 -3.69 8.22 -25.02
N GLU A 21 -3.85 8.98 -26.11
CA GLU A 21 -4.47 10.32 -26.08
C GLU A 21 -5.96 10.18 -26.36
N GLY A 22 -6.81 10.65 -25.44
CA GLY A 22 -8.25 10.44 -25.52
C GLY A 22 -9.01 10.93 -24.29
N TYR A 23 -10.03 10.20 -23.90
CA TYR A 23 -10.87 10.58 -22.77
C TYR A 23 -11.42 9.36 -22.00
N VAL A 24 -11.81 9.63 -20.75
CA VAL A 24 -12.51 8.69 -19.87
C VAL A 24 -13.87 9.28 -19.51
N VAL A 25 -14.94 8.50 -19.74
CA VAL A 25 -16.30 8.84 -19.32
C VAL A 25 -16.62 8.14 -18.01
N ILE A 26 -17.00 8.92 -17.01
CA ILE A 26 -17.40 8.43 -15.69
C ILE A 26 -18.91 8.64 -15.53
N LYS A 27 -19.65 7.56 -15.29
CA LYS A 27 -21.10 7.60 -15.01
C LYS A 27 -21.37 6.95 -13.65
N ASP A 28 -22.04 7.69 -12.78
CA ASP A 28 -22.42 7.21 -11.44
C ASP A 28 -21.27 6.56 -10.65
N GLY A 29 -20.05 7.14 -10.78
CA GLY A 29 -18.85 6.69 -10.09
C GLY A 29 -18.08 5.53 -10.73
N ALA A 30 -18.56 4.99 -11.85
CA ALA A 30 -17.88 3.93 -12.61
C ALA A 30 -17.31 4.45 -13.94
N ILE A 31 -16.23 3.83 -14.42
CA ILE A 31 -15.67 4.07 -15.76
C ILE A 31 -16.61 3.42 -16.77
N SER A 32 -17.31 4.22 -17.57
CA SER A 32 -18.26 3.70 -18.56
C SER A 32 -17.67 3.57 -19.95
N GLU A 33 -16.63 4.35 -20.27
CA GLU A 33 -15.98 4.35 -21.57
C GLU A 33 -14.56 4.90 -21.48
N VAL A 34 -13.65 4.33 -22.25
CA VAL A 34 -12.33 4.88 -22.52
C VAL A 34 -12.13 4.89 -24.03
N ALA A 35 -11.92 6.06 -24.62
CA ALA A 35 -11.82 6.20 -26.08
C ALA A 35 -10.79 7.23 -26.52
N THR A 36 -10.37 7.15 -27.78
CA THR A 36 -9.50 8.13 -28.43
C THR A 36 -10.35 9.18 -29.13
N GLY A 37 -9.77 10.37 -29.33
CA GLY A 37 -10.42 11.47 -30.03
C GLY A 37 -10.66 12.69 -29.16
N GLU A 38 -11.28 13.72 -29.76
CA GLU A 38 -11.63 14.98 -29.11
C GLU A 38 -13.07 14.94 -28.62
N VAL A 39 -13.32 15.52 -27.47
CA VAL A 39 -14.62 15.60 -26.81
C VAL A 39 -14.67 16.85 -25.93
N ASP A 40 -15.86 17.39 -25.67
CA ASP A 40 -16.00 18.40 -24.63
C ASP A 40 -15.75 17.75 -23.26
N PHE A 41 -14.86 18.32 -22.46
CA PHE A 41 -14.39 17.74 -21.21
C PHE A 41 -14.58 18.67 -20.01
N PHE A 42 -14.69 18.05 -18.84
CA PHE A 42 -14.70 18.75 -17.56
C PHE A 42 -13.29 19.13 -17.08
N MET A 43 -12.30 18.28 -17.34
CA MET A 43 -10.90 18.45 -16.91
C MET A 43 -9.97 17.75 -17.89
N GLU A 44 -8.73 18.28 -18.04
CA GLU A 44 -7.68 17.72 -18.89
C GLU A 44 -6.39 17.51 -18.10
N GLY A 45 -5.69 16.38 -18.33
CA GLY A 45 -4.40 16.09 -17.70
C GLY A 45 -3.86 14.70 -18.05
N ILE A 46 -2.92 14.22 -17.26
CA ILE A 46 -2.53 12.79 -17.28
C ILE A 46 -3.48 12.06 -16.35
N VAL A 47 -4.33 11.18 -16.92
CA VAL A 47 -5.29 10.38 -16.18
C VAL A 47 -4.68 9.03 -15.85
N ALA A 48 -4.53 8.74 -14.59
CA ALA A 48 -3.90 7.52 -14.09
C ALA A 48 -4.78 6.85 -13.03
N PRO A 49 -4.68 5.52 -12.83
CA PRO A 49 -5.28 4.88 -11.66
C PRO A 49 -4.67 5.45 -10.39
N ALA A 50 -5.50 5.65 -9.38
CA ALA A 50 -5.04 6.05 -8.05
C ALA A 50 -4.21 4.94 -7.39
N PHE A 51 -3.30 5.31 -6.49
CA PHE A 51 -2.38 4.40 -5.84
C PHE A 51 -3.06 3.49 -4.81
N ILE A 52 -2.43 2.34 -4.59
CA ILE A 52 -2.74 1.40 -3.52
C ILE A 52 -1.51 1.30 -2.62
N ASN A 53 -1.63 1.70 -1.36
CA ASN A 53 -0.58 1.55 -0.36
C ASN A 53 -0.76 0.20 0.34
N ALA A 54 0.01 -0.80 -0.05
CA ALA A 54 -0.25 -2.19 0.34
C ALA A 54 0.16 -2.55 1.78
N HIS A 55 0.82 -1.64 2.50
CA HIS A 55 1.21 -1.85 3.89
C HIS A 55 1.46 -0.55 4.63
N THR A 56 0.77 -0.36 5.75
CA THR A 56 0.95 0.78 6.67
C THR A 56 0.76 0.37 8.12
N HIS A 57 1.26 1.23 9.01
CA HIS A 57 0.95 1.27 10.43
C HIS A 57 0.41 2.67 10.78
N ILE A 58 -0.81 2.98 10.33
CA ILE A 58 -1.33 4.36 10.40
C ILE A 58 -1.59 4.84 11.83
N GLY A 59 -1.68 3.91 12.79
CA GLY A 59 -1.84 4.25 14.20
C GLY A 59 -0.67 4.97 14.82
N ASP A 60 0.53 4.78 14.29
CA ASP A 60 1.73 5.44 14.78
C ASP A 60 1.89 6.89 14.27
N SER A 61 0.85 7.41 13.59
CA SER A 61 0.77 8.83 13.17
C SER A 61 0.91 9.84 14.31
N VAL A 62 0.70 9.43 15.55
CA VAL A 62 0.92 10.26 16.75
C VAL A 62 2.40 10.39 17.14
N ALA A 63 3.27 9.58 16.54
CA ALA A 63 4.67 9.46 16.90
C ALA A 63 5.61 9.90 15.75
N LYS A 64 5.15 10.80 14.86
CA LYS A 64 5.94 11.23 13.71
C LYS A 64 7.29 11.80 14.15
N ASP A 65 8.35 11.31 13.49
CA ASP A 65 9.74 11.78 13.65
C ASP A 65 10.30 11.72 15.08
N VAL A 66 9.84 10.74 15.88
CA VAL A 66 10.42 10.48 17.20
C VAL A 66 11.87 9.99 17.08
N ASN A 67 12.73 10.41 18.00
CA ASN A 67 14.09 9.90 18.06
C ASN A 67 14.09 8.46 18.60
N PHE A 68 14.88 7.59 18.00
CA PHE A 68 15.08 6.20 18.41
C PHE A 68 16.53 5.74 18.20
N ASP A 69 16.98 4.78 18.99
CA ASP A 69 18.35 4.27 18.94
C ASP A 69 18.49 3.06 18.02
N SER A 70 17.46 2.22 17.91
CA SER A 70 17.46 1.02 17.08
C SER A 70 16.03 0.62 16.70
N LEU A 71 15.89 -0.20 15.63
CA LEU A 71 14.60 -0.79 15.23
C LEU A 71 13.96 -1.56 16.39
N GLU A 72 14.74 -2.37 17.10
CA GLU A 72 14.26 -3.14 18.24
C GLU A 72 13.70 -2.23 19.34
N ALA A 73 14.41 -1.19 19.74
CA ALA A 73 13.93 -0.22 20.74
C ALA A 73 12.67 0.51 20.31
N LEU A 74 12.46 0.66 18.99
CA LEU A 74 11.32 1.36 18.43
C LEU A 74 10.06 0.50 18.37
N VAL A 75 10.10 -0.67 17.71
CA VAL A 75 8.92 -1.41 17.27
C VAL A 75 8.70 -2.76 17.97
N SER A 76 9.68 -3.30 18.72
CA SER A 76 9.52 -4.55 19.45
C SER A 76 8.39 -4.47 20.49
N PRO A 77 7.82 -5.60 20.94
CA PRO A 77 6.83 -5.62 22.02
C PRO A 77 7.32 -4.83 23.25
N GLY A 78 6.55 -3.82 23.66
CA GLY A 78 6.95 -2.88 24.74
C GLY A 78 7.93 -1.78 24.37
N GLY A 79 8.33 -1.69 23.10
CA GLY A 79 9.17 -0.62 22.56
C GLY A 79 8.50 0.76 22.58
N LEU A 80 9.23 1.77 22.09
CA LEU A 80 8.78 3.18 22.13
C LEU A 80 7.42 3.38 21.45
N LYS A 81 7.21 2.79 20.27
CA LYS A 81 5.95 2.83 19.52
C LYS A 81 4.78 2.34 20.39
N HIS A 82 4.91 1.16 21.01
CA HIS A 82 3.84 0.59 21.85
C HIS A 82 3.51 1.47 23.03
N ARG A 83 4.51 2.04 23.72
CA ARG A 83 4.30 2.95 24.85
C ARG A 83 3.54 4.21 24.43
N ILE A 84 3.96 4.86 23.34
CA ILE A 84 3.28 6.04 22.80
C ILE A 84 1.81 5.69 22.48
N LEU A 85 1.55 4.59 21.79
CA LEU A 85 0.20 4.18 21.42
C LEU A 85 -0.69 3.91 22.67
N LEU A 86 -0.15 3.32 23.72
CA LEU A 86 -0.87 3.04 24.97
C LEU A 86 -1.14 4.30 25.80
N GLU A 87 -0.21 5.25 25.80
CA GLU A 87 -0.30 6.49 26.58
C GLU A 87 -1.13 7.57 25.90
N THR A 88 -1.33 7.48 24.57
CA THR A 88 -2.05 8.50 23.81
C THR A 88 -3.56 8.35 23.95
N PRO A 89 -4.31 9.42 24.29
CA PRO A 89 -5.75 9.40 24.34
C PRO A 89 -6.38 8.97 23.00
N LYS A 90 -7.49 8.19 23.06
CA LYS A 90 -8.17 7.67 21.87
C LYS A 90 -8.51 8.76 20.85
N ASP A 91 -9.01 9.90 21.28
CA ASP A 91 -9.40 10.99 20.37
C ASP A 91 -8.20 11.60 19.65
N GLU A 92 -7.05 11.64 20.30
CA GLU A 92 -5.80 12.11 19.71
C GLU A 92 -5.27 11.10 18.67
N LEU A 93 -5.32 9.79 18.98
CA LEU A 93 -5.01 8.72 18.03
C LEU A 93 -5.90 8.83 16.77
N ILE A 94 -7.21 8.99 16.94
CA ILE A 94 -8.17 9.14 15.84
C ILE A 94 -7.85 10.39 15.01
N ALA A 95 -7.58 11.52 15.64
CA ALA A 95 -7.26 12.76 14.96
C ALA A 95 -5.96 12.65 14.13
N ALA A 96 -4.91 12.03 14.69
CA ALA A 96 -3.65 11.83 14.01
C ALA A 96 -3.77 10.86 12.82
N MET A 97 -4.48 9.73 12.99
CA MET A 97 -4.78 8.81 11.89
C MET A 97 -5.57 9.50 10.78
N ARG A 98 -6.60 10.29 11.14
CA ARG A 98 -7.41 11.03 10.14
C ARG A 98 -6.59 12.04 9.36
N ALA A 99 -5.63 12.73 10.00
CA ALA A 99 -4.72 13.65 9.31
C ALA A 99 -3.84 12.90 8.29
N SER A 100 -3.30 11.73 8.64
CA SER A 100 -2.52 10.91 7.72
C SER A 100 -3.37 10.30 6.59
N LEU A 101 -4.64 9.97 6.84
CA LEU A 101 -5.57 9.53 5.78
C LEU A 101 -5.90 10.66 4.80
N LEU A 102 -6.01 11.90 5.28
CA LEU A 102 -6.19 13.06 4.39
C LEU A 102 -4.96 13.30 3.52
N ASP A 103 -3.75 13.22 4.11
CA ASP A 103 -2.49 13.33 3.36
C ASP A 103 -2.36 12.20 2.31
N MET A 104 -2.68 10.96 2.69
CA MET A 104 -2.69 9.81 1.80
C MET A 104 -3.65 10.01 0.61
N LYS A 105 -4.88 10.46 0.87
CA LYS A 105 -5.85 10.77 -0.17
C LYS A 105 -5.39 11.91 -1.08
N CYS A 106 -4.90 13.02 -0.51
CA CYS A 106 -4.41 14.16 -1.27
C CYS A 106 -3.18 13.84 -2.11
N SER A 107 -2.39 12.83 -1.72
CA SER A 107 -1.26 12.32 -2.48
C SER A 107 -1.61 11.20 -3.47
N GLY A 108 -2.89 11.03 -3.82
CA GLY A 108 -3.33 10.16 -4.92
C GLY A 108 -3.62 8.71 -4.55
N THR A 109 -3.68 8.35 -3.26
CA THR A 109 -3.98 6.99 -2.81
C THR A 109 -5.48 6.77 -2.65
N ALA A 110 -6.03 5.70 -3.25
CA ALA A 110 -7.44 5.33 -3.16
C ALA A 110 -7.71 4.18 -2.18
N ALA A 111 -6.72 3.32 -1.90
CA ALA A 111 -6.86 2.26 -0.91
C ALA A 111 -5.54 2.01 -0.19
N PHE A 112 -5.63 1.48 1.02
CA PHE A 112 -4.46 1.11 1.81
C PHE A 112 -4.75 -0.11 2.69
N ALA A 113 -3.71 -0.91 2.98
CA ALA A 113 -3.76 -1.92 4.03
C ALA A 113 -3.10 -1.39 5.29
N ASP A 114 -3.73 -1.58 6.45
CA ASP A 114 -3.19 -1.17 7.74
C ASP A 114 -3.09 -2.35 8.70
N PHE A 115 -1.89 -2.59 9.21
CA PHE A 115 -1.63 -3.59 10.25
C PHE A 115 -1.92 -2.94 11.61
N ARG A 116 -3.17 -3.16 12.08
CA ARG A 116 -3.70 -2.38 13.18
C ARG A 116 -3.46 -3.03 14.54
N GLU A 117 -2.56 -2.46 15.33
CA GLU A 117 -2.30 -2.82 16.72
C GLU A 117 -3.48 -2.45 17.63
N GLY A 118 -3.53 -3.05 18.84
CA GLY A 118 -4.51 -2.75 19.90
C GLY A 118 -5.82 -3.50 19.74
N GLY A 119 -5.81 -4.68 19.11
CA GLY A 119 -6.95 -5.58 19.03
C GLY A 119 -8.21 -4.92 18.45
N ALA A 120 -9.38 -5.29 18.95
CA ALA A 120 -10.65 -4.74 18.51
C ALA A 120 -10.77 -3.21 18.75
N ALA A 121 -10.20 -2.69 19.83
CA ALA A 121 -10.21 -1.26 20.12
C ALA A 121 -9.42 -0.46 19.09
N GLY A 122 -8.26 -0.96 18.65
CA GLY A 122 -7.45 -0.36 17.60
C GLY A 122 -8.18 -0.34 16.27
N VAL A 123 -8.85 -1.44 15.89
CA VAL A 123 -9.66 -1.52 14.67
C VAL A 123 -10.81 -0.51 14.70
N HIS A 124 -11.52 -0.38 15.83
CA HIS A 124 -12.57 0.64 15.98
C HIS A 124 -12.03 2.06 15.86
N ALA A 125 -10.89 2.35 16.50
CA ALA A 125 -10.26 3.68 16.40
C ALA A 125 -9.90 4.05 14.95
N LEU A 126 -9.38 3.11 14.16
CA LEU A 126 -9.12 3.34 12.74
C LEU A 126 -10.40 3.57 11.95
N LYS A 127 -11.46 2.79 12.20
CA LYS A 127 -12.77 3.00 11.54
C LYS A 127 -13.36 4.37 11.87
N ASP A 128 -13.23 4.84 13.10
CA ASP A 128 -13.65 6.18 13.53
C ASP A 128 -12.81 7.30 12.85
N ALA A 129 -11.56 6.99 12.47
CA ALA A 129 -10.69 7.90 11.74
C ALA A 129 -10.96 7.96 10.23
N CYS A 130 -11.58 6.93 9.65
CA CYS A 130 -11.80 6.81 8.21
C CYS A 130 -12.52 8.02 7.60
N ILE A 131 -12.14 8.35 6.38
CA ILE A 131 -12.68 9.44 5.57
C ILE A 131 -13.24 8.90 4.25
N LYS A 132 -14.13 9.65 3.61
CA LYS A 132 -14.66 9.28 2.29
C LYS A 132 -13.59 9.37 1.21
N GLY A 133 -13.66 8.46 0.22
CA GLY A 133 -12.81 8.47 -0.97
C GLY A 133 -11.44 7.81 -0.78
N ILE A 134 -11.24 7.10 0.33
CA ILE A 134 -10.13 6.17 0.50
C ILE A 134 -10.65 4.89 1.15
N LYS A 135 -10.29 3.74 0.60
CA LYS A 135 -10.74 2.42 1.06
C LYS A 135 -9.69 1.82 2.02
N PRO A 136 -10.02 1.64 3.30
CA PRO A 136 -9.17 0.86 4.20
C PRO A 136 -9.35 -0.65 3.96
N VAL A 137 -8.27 -1.40 4.06
CA VAL A 137 -8.22 -2.84 4.29
C VAL A 137 -7.56 -3.04 5.65
N VAL A 138 -8.36 -3.31 6.67
CA VAL A 138 -7.89 -3.34 8.06
C VAL A 138 -7.48 -4.75 8.44
N LEU A 139 -6.18 -4.95 8.64
CA LEU A 139 -5.60 -6.20 9.13
C LEU A 139 -5.30 -6.03 10.62
N GLY A 140 -6.25 -6.45 11.47
CA GLY A 140 -6.15 -6.26 12.91
C GLY A 140 -5.10 -7.21 13.51
N ARG A 141 -4.29 -6.72 14.44
CA ARG A 141 -3.40 -7.57 15.25
C ARG A 141 -4.15 -7.92 16.54
N PRO A 142 -4.45 -9.21 16.78
CA PRO A 142 -5.16 -9.61 18.00
C PRO A 142 -4.38 -9.25 19.26
N ASP A 143 -5.11 -8.72 20.24
CA ASP A 143 -4.65 -8.52 21.61
C ASP A 143 -5.72 -9.16 22.51
N GLY A 144 -5.69 -10.50 22.59
CA GLY A 144 -6.71 -11.32 23.24
C GLY A 144 -7.56 -12.14 22.25
N ASP A 145 -8.88 -11.93 22.20
CA ASP A 145 -9.80 -12.74 21.39
C ASP A 145 -9.69 -12.43 19.89
N ILE A 146 -9.16 -13.39 19.14
CA ILE A 146 -9.01 -13.33 17.67
C ILE A 146 -10.37 -13.18 16.98
N ALA A 147 -11.40 -13.85 17.47
CA ALA A 147 -12.73 -13.83 16.87
C ALA A 147 -13.39 -12.43 16.97
N GLU A 148 -13.12 -11.66 18.02
CA GLU A 148 -13.58 -10.27 18.10
C GLU A 148 -12.96 -9.40 17.02
N VAL A 149 -11.66 -9.52 16.81
CA VAL A 149 -10.95 -8.77 15.75
C VAL A 149 -11.47 -9.18 14.37
N LEU A 150 -11.60 -10.48 14.11
CA LEU A 150 -12.09 -10.99 12.83
C LEU A 150 -13.52 -10.54 12.50
N LYS A 151 -14.39 -10.34 13.47
CA LYS A 151 -15.75 -9.82 13.22
C LYS A 151 -15.76 -8.42 12.60
N ILE A 152 -14.73 -7.62 12.88
CA ILE A 152 -14.72 -6.19 12.52
C ILE A 152 -13.58 -5.81 11.59
N ALA A 153 -12.56 -6.63 11.38
CA ALA A 153 -11.45 -6.40 10.49
C ALA A 153 -11.63 -7.16 9.16
N ASP A 154 -10.90 -6.76 8.12
CA ASP A 154 -10.86 -7.43 6.82
C ASP A 154 -9.91 -8.65 6.85
N GLY A 155 -9.09 -8.75 7.89
CA GLY A 155 -8.14 -9.84 8.09
C GLY A 155 -7.28 -9.63 9.33
N ILE A 156 -6.21 -10.41 9.41
CA ILE A 156 -5.21 -10.35 10.47
C ILE A 156 -3.84 -10.01 9.89
N GLY A 157 -3.15 -9.06 10.52
CA GLY A 157 -1.77 -8.66 10.20
C GLY A 157 -0.85 -8.88 11.39
N MET A 158 0.03 -9.89 11.30
CA MET A 158 0.95 -10.25 12.37
C MET A 158 2.33 -9.63 12.19
N SER A 159 3.03 -9.41 13.30
CA SER A 159 4.48 -9.15 13.31
C SER A 159 5.26 -10.44 13.00
N SER A 160 6.57 -10.43 13.20
CA SER A 160 7.43 -11.60 12.98
C SER A 160 6.97 -12.83 13.77
N THR A 161 7.23 -14.03 13.23
CA THR A 161 7.02 -15.29 13.97
C THR A 161 7.84 -15.36 15.25
N ASN A 162 8.91 -14.59 15.35
CA ASN A 162 9.74 -14.50 16.57
C ASN A 162 9.04 -13.80 17.74
N ASP A 163 7.96 -13.05 17.49
CA ASP A 163 7.27 -12.26 18.51
C ASP A 163 6.15 -13.03 19.23
N HIS A 164 5.80 -14.22 18.75
CA HIS A 164 4.63 -14.96 19.21
C HIS A 164 4.89 -16.45 19.34
N PRO A 165 4.21 -17.15 20.28
CA PRO A 165 4.22 -18.61 20.35
C PRO A 165 3.68 -19.23 19.06
N TRP A 166 4.34 -20.29 18.60
CA TRP A 166 4.01 -20.95 17.33
C TRP A 166 2.55 -21.47 17.27
N ASP A 167 2.07 -22.09 18.33
CA ASP A 167 0.69 -22.60 18.40
C ASP A 167 -0.35 -21.47 18.32
N HIS A 168 -0.01 -20.28 18.87
CA HIS A 168 -0.85 -19.09 18.73
C HIS A 168 -0.93 -18.66 17.27
N LEU A 169 0.22 -18.54 16.58
CA LEU A 169 0.27 -18.15 15.18
C LEU A 169 -0.51 -19.11 14.27
N LYS A 170 -0.38 -20.42 14.50
CA LYS A 170 -1.17 -21.43 13.77
C LYS A 170 -2.66 -21.23 13.98
N GLY A 171 -3.08 -21.07 15.22
CA GLY A 171 -4.50 -20.83 15.55
C GLY A 171 -5.04 -19.55 14.89
N VAL A 172 -4.23 -18.49 14.86
CA VAL A 172 -4.58 -17.23 14.16
C VAL A 172 -4.74 -17.47 12.66
N ALA A 173 -3.76 -18.11 12.01
CA ALA A 173 -3.78 -18.36 10.57
C ALA A 173 -4.97 -19.26 10.18
N GLU A 174 -5.19 -20.37 10.90
CA GLU A 174 -6.28 -21.31 10.64
C GLU A 174 -7.67 -20.64 10.80
N LEU A 175 -7.86 -19.85 11.87
CA LEU A 175 -9.13 -19.17 12.10
C LEU A 175 -9.39 -18.09 11.05
N THR A 176 -8.36 -17.32 10.66
CA THR A 176 -8.48 -16.28 9.64
C THR A 176 -8.86 -16.88 8.27
N LYS A 177 -8.24 -17.99 7.89
CA LYS A 177 -8.59 -18.72 6.67
C LYS A 177 -10.00 -19.29 6.70
N LYS A 178 -10.41 -19.84 7.84
CA LYS A 178 -11.77 -20.38 8.02
C LYS A 178 -12.85 -19.32 7.80
N GLU A 179 -12.55 -18.07 8.13
CA GLU A 179 -13.44 -16.93 7.93
C GLU A 179 -13.30 -16.28 6.52
N ASP A 180 -12.50 -16.88 5.62
CA ASP A 180 -12.16 -16.37 4.27
C ASP A 180 -11.63 -14.92 4.30
N LYS A 181 -10.83 -14.60 5.32
CA LYS A 181 -10.22 -13.28 5.51
C LYS A 181 -8.73 -13.29 5.22
N LEU A 182 -8.17 -12.12 4.94
CA LEU A 182 -6.76 -11.96 4.64
C LEU A 182 -5.89 -12.27 5.87
N PHE A 183 -4.87 -13.10 5.68
CA PHE A 183 -3.82 -13.35 6.67
C PHE A 183 -2.48 -12.88 6.12
N ALA A 184 -1.83 -11.94 6.79
CA ALA A 184 -0.53 -11.41 6.40
C ALA A 184 0.43 -11.36 7.59
N ILE A 185 1.73 -11.47 7.32
CA ILE A 185 2.76 -11.49 8.36
C ILE A 185 4.06 -10.88 7.86
N HIS A 186 4.77 -10.18 8.75
CA HIS A 186 6.12 -9.69 8.51
C HIS A 186 7.11 -10.85 8.53
N ALA A 187 8.04 -10.89 7.58
CA ALA A 187 9.08 -11.90 7.52
C ALA A 187 10.34 -11.35 6.85
N GLY A 188 11.50 -11.79 7.31
CA GLY A 188 12.78 -11.42 6.69
C GLY A 188 13.07 -9.92 6.74
N GLU A 189 12.52 -9.19 7.71
CA GLU A 189 12.81 -7.76 7.87
C GLU A 189 14.19 -7.53 8.49
N ALA A 190 14.40 -7.97 9.71
CA ALA A 190 15.66 -7.77 10.45
C ALA A 190 16.68 -8.90 10.22
N SER A 191 16.22 -10.09 9.88
CA SER A 191 17.04 -11.26 9.59
C SER A 191 16.26 -12.28 8.75
N ARG A 192 16.96 -13.32 8.27
CA ARG A 192 16.36 -14.41 7.49
C ARG A 192 15.62 -15.45 8.35
N GLY A 193 15.85 -15.45 9.66
CA GLY A 193 15.52 -16.58 10.53
C GLY A 193 14.04 -16.93 10.64
N ASP A 194 13.15 -15.99 10.39
CA ASP A 194 11.70 -16.14 10.51
C ASP A 194 10.96 -16.45 9.18
N ILE A 195 11.67 -16.39 8.04
CA ILE A 195 11.04 -16.54 6.71
C ILE A 195 10.39 -17.91 6.55
N GLY A 196 11.08 -18.98 6.95
CA GLY A 196 10.59 -20.35 6.82
C GLY A 196 9.31 -20.56 7.62
N ASP A 197 9.32 -20.15 8.87
CA ASP A 197 8.17 -20.28 9.78
C ASP A 197 6.98 -19.43 9.30
N ALA A 198 7.22 -18.19 8.87
CA ALA A 198 6.18 -17.33 8.32
C ALA A 198 5.52 -17.97 7.08
N PHE A 199 6.32 -18.60 6.24
CA PHE A 199 5.87 -19.27 5.03
C PHE A 199 5.08 -20.57 5.31
N GLU A 200 5.38 -21.27 6.41
CA GLU A 200 4.60 -22.44 6.85
C GLU A 200 3.17 -22.10 7.28
N LEU A 201 2.92 -20.86 7.73
CA LEU A 201 1.58 -20.37 8.09
C LEU A 201 0.69 -20.14 6.86
N ASP A 202 1.25 -20.25 5.64
CA ASP A 202 0.58 -20.11 4.35
C ASP A 202 -0.21 -18.79 4.25
N PRO A 203 0.47 -17.62 4.38
CA PRO A 203 -0.17 -16.31 4.37
C PRO A 203 -0.66 -15.92 2.97
N ASP A 204 -1.68 -15.05 2.90
CA ASP A 204 -2.12 -14.42 1.64
C ASP A 204 -1.03 -13.52 1.06
N PHE A 205 -0.22 -12.88 1.90
CA PHE A 205 1.00 -12.18 1.49
C PHE A 205 1.99 -12.01 2.64
N LEU A 206 3.26 -11.83 2.27
CA LEU A 206 4.36 -11.54 3.19
C LEU A 206 4.75 -10.06 3.10
N VAL A 207 5.31 -9.51 4.19
CA VAL A 207 5.84 -8.14 4.22
C VAL A 207 7.36 -8.18 4.38
N HIS A 208 8.07 -7.33 3.65
CA HIS A 208 9.50 -7.10 3.59
C HIS A 208 10.31 -8.10 2.77
N LEU A 209 10.62 -9.28 3.27
CA LEU A 209 11.57 -10.25 2.70
C LEU A 209 12.95 -9.63 2.33
N THR A 210 13.39 -8.62 3.09
CA THR A 210 14.66 -7.90 2.85
C THR A 210 15.86 -8.83 2.89
N TYR A 211 15.84 -9.82 3.79
CA TYR A 211 16.92 -10.80 3.99
C TYR A 211 16.67 -12.15 3.30
N ALA A 212 15.67 -12.24 2.41
CA ALA A 212 15.40 -13.47 1.67
C ALA A 212 16.56 -13.80 0.72
N ASP A 213 16.97 -15.06 0.70
CA ASP A 213 17.86 -15.56 -0.33
C ASP A 213 17.08 -16.16 -1.53
N ARG A 214 17.80 -16.54 -2.58
CA ARG A 214 17.19 -17.11 -3.79
C ARG A 214 16.38 -18.39 -3.54
N ARG A 215 16.65 -19.15 -2.47
CA ARG A 215 15.87 -20.36 -2.14
C ARG A 215 14.54 -19.97 -1.53
N ASP A 216 14.55 -18.98 -0.64
CA ASP A 216 13.34 -18.43 -0.05
C ASP A 216 12.43 -17.87 -1.15
N LEU A 217 12.99 -17.03 -2.05
CA LEU A 217 12.23 -16.44 -3.15
C LEU A 217 11.65 -17.47 -4.12
N LYS A 218 12.38 -18.58 -4.41
CA LYS A 218 11.82 -19.66 -5.22
C LYS A 218 10.65 -20.35 -4.52
N ALA A 219 10.75 -20.61 -3.22
CA ALA A 219 9.65 -21.20 -2.47
C ALA A 219 8.41 -20.30 -2.48
N VAL A 220 8.61 -18.97 -2.31
CA VAL A 220 7.55 -17.95 -2.39
C VAL A 220 6.92 -17.93 -3.79
N ALA A 221 7.74 -17.97 -4.86
CA ALA A 221 7.27 -18.01 -6.24
C ALA A 221 6.49 -19.31 -6.56
N ASP A 222 6.96 -20.45 -6.11
CA ASP A 222 6.33 -21.76 -6.35
C ASP A 222 4.92 -21.84 -5.74
N LYS A 223 4.66 -21.12 -4.64
CA LYS A 223 3.33 -20.99 -4.02
C LYS A 223 2.52 -19.80 -4.54
N ASN A 224 3.10 -18.96 -5.39
CA ASN A 224 2.51 -17.69 -5.83
C ASN A 224 2.14 -16.75 -4.66
N THR A 225 2.89 -16.78 -3.55
CA THR A 225 2.64 -15.89 -2.42
C THR A 225 3.11 -14.48 -2.75
N PRO A 226 2.23 -13.45 -2.71
CA PRO A 226 2.61 -12.07 -2.97
C PRO A 226 3.50 -11.49 -1.86
N VAL A 227 4.23 -10.42 -2.18
CA VAL A 227 5.13 -9.76 -1.24
C VAL A 227 4.94 -8.25 -1.28
N VAL A 228 4.78 -7.63 -0.11
CA VAL A 228 4.86 -6.16 0.03
C VAL A 228 6.28 -5.77 0.43
N VAL A 229 6.86 -4.81 -0.28
CA VAL A 229 8.16 -4.24 0.07
C VAL A 229 8.01 -2.79 0.50
N CYS A 230 8.79 -2.39 1.52
CA CYS A 230 8.75 -1.05 2.13
C CYS A 230 10.16 -0.44 2.19
N PRO A 231 10.79 -0.18 1.01
CA PRO A 231 12.23 0.10 0.97
C PRO A 231 12.65 1.38 1.68
N ARG A 232 11.82 2.44 1.73
CA ARG A 232 12.14 3.66 2.49
C ARG A 232 12.15 3.40 3.99
N SER A 233 11.16 2.66 4.49
CA SER A 233 11.11 2.27 5.91
C SER A 233 12.32 1.44 6.29
N ASN A 234 12.65 0.42 5.50
CA ASN A 234 13.82 -0.43 5.73
C ASN A 234 15.12 0.38 5.77
N LEU A 235 15.24 1.44 4.96
CA LEU A 235 16.41 2.31 4.98
C LEU A 235 16.51 3.14 6.27
N VAL A 236 15.40 3.73 6.73
CA VAL A 236 15.36 4.57 7.94
C VAL A 236 15.62 3.73 9.19
N THR A 237 15.07 2.53 9.27
CA THR A 237 15.27 1.63 10.42
C THR A 237 16.66 0.99 10.46
N GLY A 238 17.48 1.20 9.42
CA GLY A 238 18.78 0.58 9.29
C GLY A 238 18.73 -0.86 8.82
N VAL A 239 17.56 -1.39 8.56
CA VAL A 239 17.37 -2.69 7.93
C VAL A 239 17.69 -2.57 6.45
N GLY A 240 18.56 -3.45 5.95
CA GLY A 240 19.01 -3.38 4.56
C GLY A 240 19.97 -2.23 4.26
N CYS A 241 20.63 -1.67 5.29
CA CYS A 241 21.74 -0.75 5.09
C CYS A 241 22.95 -1.46 4.51
N SER A 242 23.73 -0.71 3.74
CA SER A 242 25.01 -1.16 3.22
C SER A 242 24.89 -2.17 2.08
N TRP A 243 24.82 -3.47 2.36
CA TRP A 243 24.87 -4.53 1.35
C TRP A 243 23.57 -5.34 1.21
N THR A 244 22.69 -5.25 2.20
CA THR A 244 21.40 -5.94 2.18
C THR A 244 20.33 -5.01 1.63
N ARG A 245 19.68 -5.41 0.55
CA ARG A 245 18.59 -4.68 -0.10
C ARG A 245 17.41 -5.62 -0.31
N PRO A 246 16.17 -5.15 -0.22
CA PRO A 246 15.04 -5.96 -0.67
C PRO A 246 15.32 -6.45 -2.11
N PRO A 247 15.27 -7.75 -2.38
CA PRO A 247 15.62 -8.32 -3.68
C PRO A 247 14.47 -8.18 -4.70
N ILE A 248 14.01 -6.93 -4.91
CA ILE A 248 12.81 -6.61 -5.70
C ILE A 248 12.92 -7.10 -7.15
N GLU A 249 14.08 -6.87 -7.79
CA GLU A 249 14.32 -7.29 -9.17
C GLU A 249 14.24 -8.81 -9.30
N GLU A 250 14.89 -9.53 -8.38
CA GLU A 250 14.86 -10.99 -8.37
C GLU A 250 13.45 -11.55 -8.06
N MET A 251 12.69 -10.91 -7.16
CA MET A 251 11.29 -11.28 -6.91
C MET A 251 10.46 -11.20 -8.21
N ILE A 252 10.61 -10.10 -8.96
CA ILE A 252 9.90 -9.89 -10.23
C ILE A 252 10.36 -10.91 -11.30
N GLU A 253 11.67 -11.15 -11.42
CA GLU A 253 12.22 -12.15 -12.35
C GLU A 253 11.69 -13.57 -12.08
N LEU A 254 11.44 -13.90 -10.82
CA LEU A 254 10.84 -15.18 -10.41
C LEU A 254 9.31 -15.20 -10.55
N GLY A 255 8.68 -14.11 -10.98
CA GLY A 255 7.24 -14.04 -11.19
C GLY A 255 6.43 -13.76 -9.92
N ILE A 256 7.08 -13.39 -8.80
CA ILE A 256 6.39 -13.02 -7.55
C ILE A 256 5.62 -11.71 -7.78
N THR A 257 4.36 -11.68 -7.36
CA THR A 257 3.59 -10.43 -7.32
C THR A 257 4.12 -9.55 -6.19
N VAL A 258 4.79 -8.47 -6.55
CA VAL A 258 5.32 -7.49 -5.58
C VAL A 258 4.43 -6.26 -5.55
N ALA A 259 4.14 -5.72 -4.36
CA ALA A 259 3.47 -4.43 -4.17
C ALA A 259 4.32 -3.51 -3.27
N LEU A 260 4.02 -2.19 -3.30
CA LEU A 260 4.68 -1.20 -2.45
C LEU A 260 3.82 -0.81 -1.25
N GLY A 261 4.48 -0.64 -0.11
CA GLY A 261 3.92 -0.08 1.11
C GLY A 261 4.81 0.99 1.71
N THR A 262 4.24 1.97 2.42
CA THR A 262 5.01 3.02 3.10
C THR A 262 5.40 2.66 4.52
N ASP A 263 4.78 1.62 5.07
CA ASP A 263 5.04 1.08 6.41
C ASP A 263 4.78 2.11 7.53
N ASN A 264 5.68 2.25 8.48
CA ASN A 264 5.54 3.10 9.66
C ASN A 264 5.40 4.58 9.30
N VAL A 265 4.22 5.17 9.57
CA VAL A 265 3.94 6.60 9.35
C VAL A 265 4.77 7.48 10.28
N MET A 266 5.17 6.95 11.42
CA MET A 266 6.08 7.64 12.34
C MET A 266 7.46 7.91 11.75
N LEU A 267 7.89 7.16 10.72
CA LEU A 267 9.21 7.26 10.09
C LEU A 267 9.18 7.84 8.68
N ASN A 268 8.05 7.66 7.98
CA ASN A 268 7.90 8.03 6.57
C ASN A 268 6.56 8.69 6.32
N SER A 269 6.52 9.61 5.35
CA SER A 269 5.25 10.09 4.81
C SER A 269 4.52 8.95 4.09
N VAL A 270 3.19 8.99 4.10
CA VAL A 270 2.30 8.04 3.40
C VAL A 270 2.28 8.23 1.88
N ASN A 271 3.22 8.99 1.34
CA ASN A 271 3.28 9.45 -0.03
C ASN A 271 3.87 8.36 -0.96
N MET A 272 3.04 7.78 -1.81
CA MET A 272 3.44 6.74 -2.78
C MET A 272 4.35 7.27 -3.91
N PHE A 273 4.32 8.57 -4.24
CA PHE A 273 5.30 9.13 -5.19
C PHE A 273 6.73 8.99 -4.67
N SER A 274 6.95 9.28 -3.39
CA SER A 274 8.27 9.15 -2.77
C SER A 274 8.74 7.69 -2.74
N GLU A 275 7.82 6.74 -2.52
CA GLU A 275 8.14 5.31 -2.54
C GLU A 275 8.54 4.85 -3.95
N MET A 276 7.74 5.22 -4.97
CA MET A 276 8.03 4.90 -6.36
C MET A 276 9.35 5.55 -6.84
N GLU A 277 9.56 6.82 -6.53
CA GLU A 277 10.80 7.54 -6.91
C GLU A 277 12.03 6.82 -6.32
N PHE A 278 11.95 6.42 -5.06
CA PHE A 278 13.03 5.70 -4.39
C PHE A 278 13.29 4.33 -5.05
N VAL A 279 12.24 3.56 -5.31
CA VAL A 279 12.36 2.25 -5.98
C VAL A 279 12.93 2.39 -7.40
N ALA A 280 12.45 3.35 -8.19
CA ALA A 280 12.90 3.58 -9.56
C ALA A 280 14.37 4.01 -9.66
N LYS A 281 14.89 4.69 -8.63
CA LYS A 281 16.27 5.17 -8.60
C LYS A 281 17.25 4.16 -7.99
N ALA A 282 16.80 3.36 -7.02
CA ALA A 282 17.67 2.51 -6.23
C ALA A 282 17.61 1.02 -6.60
N PHE A 283 16.47 0.52 -7.09
CA PHE A 283 16.20 -0.92 -7.22
C PHE A 283 15.78 -1.38 -8.61
N LEU A 284 14.86 -0.68 -9.26
CA LEU A 284 14.19 -1.15 -10.47
C LEU A 284 14.13 -0.06 -11.55
N ARG A 285 14.75 -0.30 -12.70
CA ARG A 285 14.83 0.72 -13.78
C ARG A 285 13.59 0.78 -14.67
N ASP A 286 12.70 -0.22 -14.60
CA ASP A 286 11.46 -0.25 -15.36
C ASP A 286 10.35 0.53 -14.64
N ASP A 287 10.09 1.76 -15.09
CA ASP A 287 9.09 2.64 -14.50
C ASP A 287 7.67 2.08 -14.59
N LYS A 288 7.35 1.34 -15.65
CA LYS A 288 6.05 0.71 -15.82
C LYS A 288 5.83 -0.37 -14.75
N GLN A 289 6.86 -1.16 -14.47
CA GLN A 289 6.81 -2.11 -13.35
C GLN A 289 6.68 -1.40 -12.01
N VAL A 290 7.48 -0.35 -11.75
CA VAL A 290 7.36 0.42 -10.50
C VAL A 290 5.94 0.98 -10.31
N PHE A 291 5.34 1.51 -11.38
CA PHE A 291 3.96 1.99 -11.35
C PHE A 291 2.96 0.87 -11.03
N LYS A 292 3.17 -0.33 -11.60
CA LYS A 292 2.35 -1.52 -11.34
C LYS A 292 2.42 -1.98 -9.89
N LEU A 293 3.59 -1.87 -9.24
CA LEU A 293 3.76 -2.20 -7.82
C LEU A 293 2.90 -1.32 -6.90
N SER A 294 2.64 -0.07 -7.27
CA SER A 294 1.89 0.91 -6.48
C SER A 294 0.42 1.06 -6.90
N THR A 295 -0.04 0.25 -7.84
CA THR A 295 -1.41 0.30 -8.37
C THR A 295 -2.01 -1.11 -8.45
N LEU A 296 -1.94 -1.77 -9.60
CA LEU A 296 -2.61 -3.04 -9.88
C LEU A 296 -2.17 -4.18 -8.97
N ASN A 297 -0.86 -4.29 -8.68
CA ASN A 297 -0.38 -5.37 -7.83
C ASN A 297 -0.89 -5.24 -6.39
N GLY A 298 -0.90 -4.02 -5.84
CA GLY A 298 -1.51 -3.75 -4.54
C GLY A 298 -3.00 -4.07 -4.53
N ALA A 299 -3.73 -3.71 -5.60
CA ALA A 299 -5.15 -4.03 -5.73
C ALA A 299 -5.39 -5.54 -5.75
N LYS A 300 -4.63 -6.31 -6.56
CA LYS A 300 -4.72 -7.77 -6.60
C LYS A 300 -4.46 -8.42 -5.24
N MET A 301 -3.39 -7.99 -4.57
CA MET A 301 -3.00 -8.51 -3.26
C MET A 301 -4.10 -8.29 -2.20
N LEU A 302 -4.77 -7.15 -2.26
CA LEU A 302 -5.82 -6.78 -1.32
C LEU A 302 -7.24 -7.20 -1.76
N ARG A 303 -7.36 -8.00 -2.83
CA ARG A 303 -8.63 -8.47 -3.41
C ARG A 303 -9.55 -7.31 -3.83
N LEU A 304 -8.96 -6.23 -4.42
CA LEU A 304 -9.64 -5.01 -4.86
C LEU A 304 -9.56 -4.78 -6.37
N ASP A 305 -8.92 -5.67 -7.13
CA ASP A 305 -8.61 -5.47 -8.55
C ASP A 305 -9.82 -5.52 -9.48
N ASP A 306 -10.94 -6.08 -9.05
CA ASP A 306 -12.22 -5.96 -9.76
C ASP A 306 -12.75 -4.51 -9.78
N ALA A 307 -12.36 -3.69 -8.78
CA ALA A 307 -12.89 -2.34 -8.60
C ALA A 307 -11.87 -1.23 -8.90
N MET A 308 -10.57 -1.48 -8.73
CA MET A 308 -9.53 -0.44 -8.82
C MET A 308 -8.16 -1.00 -9.24
N GLY A 309 -7.13 -0.13 -9.31
CA GLY A 309 -5.75 -0.50 -9.63
C GLY A 309 -5.38 -0.35 -11.11
N SER A 310 -6.36 -0.23 -12.00
CA SER A 310 -6.19 0.08 -13.44
C SER A 310 -7.40 0.83 -13.98
N ILE A 311 -7.25 1.50 -15.12
CA ILE A 311 -8.34 2.16 -15.84
C ILE A 311 -8.90 1.17 -16.85
N VAL A 312 -10.04 0.58 -16.52
CA VAL A 312 -10.77 -0.39 -17.37
C VAL A 312 -12.26 -0.12 -17.20
N GLU A 313 -13.02 -0.21 -18.28
CA GLU A 313 -14.47 -0.04 -18.26
C GLU A 313 -15.13 -1.05 -17.31
N GLY A 314 -16.09 -0.56 -16.55
CA GLY A 314 -16.78 -1.33 -15.50
C GLY A 314 -16.17 -1.20 -14.11
N LYS A 315 -14.90 -0.83 -13.97
CA LYS A 315 -14.30 -0.54 -12.65
C LYS A 315 -14.81 0.79 -12.08
N ALA A 316 -14.72 0.93 -10.76
CA ALA A 316 -14.97 2.21 -10.10
C ALA A 316 -13.92 3.26 -10.51
N ALA A 317 -14.33 4.52 -10.62
CA ALA A 317 -13.47 5.60 -11.10
C ALA A 317 -12.52 6.09 -10.01
N HIS A 318 -11.65 5.21 -9.50
CA HIS A 318 -10.56 5.55 -8.60
C HIS A 318 -9.37 6.05 -9.42
N LEU A 319 -9.37 7.34 -9.73
CA LEU A 319 -8.45 7.98 -10.65
C LEU A 319 -7.73 9.15 -9.99
N MET A 320 -6.51 9.42 -10.42
CA MET A 320 -5.85 10.70 -10.20
C MET A 320 -5.61 11.40 -11.54
N ILE A 321 -5.75 12.73 -11.54
CA ILE A 321 -5.49 13.59 -12.69
C ILE A 321 -4.28 14.44 -12.34
N VAL A 322 -3.19 14.29 -13.10
CA VAL A 322 -1.93 15.00 -12.89
C VAL A 322 -1.81 16.12 -13.91
N ASP A 323 -1.43 17.32 -13.44
CA ASP A 323 -1.24 18.50 -14.28
C ASP A 323 0.00 18.34 -15.18
N ARG A 324 -0.23 18.06 -16.47
CA ARG A 324 0.82 17.98 -17.50
C ARG A 324 1.55 19.32 -17.70
N GLY A 325 0.90 20.44 -17.37
CA GLY A 325 1.39 21.80 -17.54
C GLY A 325 2.14 22.37 -16.33
N SER A 326 2.14 21.67 -15.19
CA SER A 326 2.86 22.11 -13.98
C SER A 326 4.35 22.35 -14.26
N ASN A 327 4.99 23.17 -13.44
CA ASN A 327 6.41 23.45 -13.61
C ASN A 327 7.29 22.18 -13.54
N ASN A 328 6.86 21.19 -12.79
CA ASN A 328 7.54 19.92 -12.61
C ASN A 328 7.29 18.93 -13.76
N MET A 329 6.06 18.88 -14.28
CA MET A 329 5.65 17.90 -15.29
C MET A 329 5.82 18.39 -16.73
N ARG A 330 5.95 19.70 -16.94
CA ARG A 330 6.12 20.28 -18.30
C ARG A 330 7.33 19.70 -19.01
N GLY A 331 7.12 19.17 -20.21
CA GLY A 331 8.17 18.59 -21.04
C GLY A 331 8.47 17.11 -20.76
N VAL A 332 7.75 16.47 -19.84
CA VAL A 332 7.79 15.01 -19.64
C VAL A 332 7.38 14.32 -20.95
N LYS A 333 8.19 13.36 -21.41
CA LYS A 333 7.96 12.62 -22.66
C LYS A 333 7.24 11.29 -22.45
N ASN A 334 7.48 10.66 -21.32
CA ASN A 334 6.81 9.42 -20.92
C ASN A 334 5.99 9.72 -19.66
N PRO A 335 4.65 9.68 -19.72
CA PRO A 335 3.80 10.04 -18.58
C PRO A 335 3.99 9.11 -17.39
N ILE A 336 4.20 7.82 -17.61
CA ILE A 336 4.44 6.85 -16.52
C ILE A 336 5.77 7.18 -15.82
N SER A 337 6.85 7.40 -16.57
CA SER A 337 8.14 7.81 -16.01
C SER A 337 8.05 9.16 -15.29
N GLY A 338 7.23 10.07 -15.80
CA GLY A 338 6.95 11.36 -15.15
C GLY A 338 6.30 11.17 -13.78
N ILE A 339 5.27 10.35 -13.71
CA ILE A 339 4.58 10.03 -12.45
C ILE A 339 5.55 9.34 -11.48
N VAL A 340 6.27 8.31 -11.92
CA VAL A 340 7.14 7.49 -11.08
C VAL A 340 8.34 8.25 -10.54
N ARG A 341 8.98 9.09 -11.37
CA ARG A 341 10.30 9.65 -11.04
C ARG A 341 10.27 11.08 -10.54
N ARG A 342 9.18 11.82 -10.74
CA ARG A 342 9.16 13.25 -10.44
C ARG A 342 7.86 13.84 -9.97
N ALA A 343 6.70 13.27 -10.31
CA ALA A 343 5.44 13.83 -9.85
C ALA A 343 5.35 13.88 -8.31
N ARG A 344 4.63 14.86 -7.84
CA ARG A 344 4.44 15.16 -6.41
C ARG A 344 2.96 15.38 -6.14
N PRO A 345 2.52 15.37 -4.88
CA PRO A 345 1.13 15.71 -4.55
C PRO A 345 0.67 17.05 -5.14
N ASP A 346 1.56 18.05 -5.21
CA ASP A 346 1.27 19.38 -5.78
C ASP A 346 1.00 19.36 -7.31
N ASP A 347 1.38 18.31 -8.00
CA ASP A 347 1.08 18.11 -9.42
C ASP A 347 -0.29 17.49 -9.64
N ILE A 348 -1.01 17.06 -8.59
CA ILE A 348 -2.34 16.47 -8.68
C ILE A 348 -3.39 17.57 -8.77
N MET A 349 -4.17 17.56 -9.84
CA MET A 349 -5.34 18.45 -10.01
C MET A 349 -6.58 17.91 -9.30
N ALA A 350 -6.77 16.59 -9.33
CA ALA A 350 -7.89 15.92 -8.67
C ALA A 350 -7.59 14.45 -8.37
N VAL A 351 -8.19 13.97 -7.28
CA VAL A 351 -8.32 12.54 -6.97
C VAL A 351 -9.79 12.22 -6.95
N LEU A 352 -10.21 11.31 -7.84
CA LEU A 352 -11.58 10.84 -7.93
C LEU A 352 -11.70 9.47 -7.27
N GLY A 353 -12.85 9.18 -6.70
CA GLY A 353 -13.10 7.88 -6.11
C GLY A 353 -14.16 7.90 -5.01
N GLY A 354 -14.95 6.84 -4.92
CA GLY A 354 -15.85 6.46 -3.85
C GLY A 354 -17.14 7.22 -3.75
#